data_b790215a0aaa0fbf169a6e5bd0c2d0ae
#
_entry.id   b790215a0aaa0fbf169a6e5bd0c2d0ae
#
_cell.length_a   1.000
_cell.length_b   1.000
_cell.length_c   1.000
_cell.angle_alpha   90.00
_cell.angle_beta   90.00
_cell.angle_gamma   90.00
#
_symmetry.space_group_name_H-M   'P 1'
#
loop_
_entity.id
_entity.type
_entity.pdbx_description
1 polymer ?
#
loop_
_entity_poly.entity_id
_entity_poly.type
_entity_poly.pdbx_seq_one_letter_code
_entity_poly.pdbx_strand_id
1 'polypeptide(L)'
;MKKIRILGISAFFHDSAVSLIEDGKIVYASQEERFSRIKHDQAFPQKSLRDLLSYNKIELNQIDYVVFFEKPFLKFERLVETYLAFAPRGIKQFLSAMPIWLKEKLFMKKEIIDQLKKIDHNFDEKKLNFSEHHFSHASSAFFPSPFKNAIIFTADGVGEWATTSVAIGDNNKIKIKKEINFPNSLGLLYSAFTYYIGFKVNSGEYKLMGLAPFGKPIYSRLIKDNLIDIKSDGSFRPVSYTHLR
;
A
#
# COMPACT_ATOMS: atom_id res chain seq x y z
N MET A 1 -6.65 -34.22 -0.39
CA MET A 1 -5.54 -33.31 0.00
C MET A 1 -6.11 -32.22 0.87
N LYS A 2 -5.37 -31.79 1.91
CA LYS A 2 -5.75 -30.63 2.72
C LYS A 2 -5.66 -29.38 1.85
N LYS A 3 -6.70 -28.57 1.81
CA LYS A 3 -6.71 -27.29 1.09
C LYS A 3 -5.81 -26.28 1.80
N ILE A 4 -5.03 -25.52 1.04
CA ILE A 4 -4.23 -24.41 1.56
C ILE A 4 -5.06 -23.14 1.50
N ARG A 5 -5.23 -22.49 2.64
CA ARG A 5 -6.00 -21.25 2.79
C ARG A 5 -5.11 -20.09 3.23
N ILE A 6 -5.16 -19.01 2.48
CA ILE A 6 -4.41 -17.78 2.76
C ILE A 6 -5.39 -16.63 2.92
N LEU A 7 -5.36 -15.97 4.07
CA LEU A 7 -6.11 -14.77 4.37
C LEU A 7 -5.24 -13.55 4.12
N GLY A 8 -5.61 -12.72 3.15
CA GLY A 8 -5.01 -11.40 2.93
C GLY A 8 -5.75 -10.34 3.74
N ILE A 9 -5.01 -9.45 4.38
CA ILE A 9 -5.55 -8.32 5.16
C ILE A 9 -4.89 -7.01 4.74
N SER A 10 -5.72 -6.00 4.43
CA SER A 10 -5.35 -4.58 4.32
C SER A 10 -6.06 -3.79 5.40
N ALA A 11 -5.34 -2.99 6.19
CA ALA A 11 -5.90 -2.18 7.27
C ALA A 11 -4.98 -1.02 7.68
N PHE A 12 -5.50 -0.09 8.49
CA PHE A 12 -4.79 1.00 9.17
C PHE A 12 -4.24 2.11 8.27
N PHE A 13 -4.75 2.20 7.03
CA PHE A 13 -4.41 3.30 6.14
C PHE A 13 -5.65 3.88 5.46
N HIS A 14 -6.24 3.18 4.50
CA HIS A 14 -7.53 3.47 3.88
C HIS A 14 -8.10 2.17 3.30
N ASP A 15 -9.41 2.15 3.08
CA ASP A 15 -10.09 1.05 2.36
C ASP A 15 -9.73 -0.34 2.89
N SER A 16 -9.87 -0.53 4.21
CA SER A 16 -9.59 -1.82 4.85
C SER A 16 -10.38 -2.94 4.20
N ALA A 17 -9.72 -4.07 3.97
CA ALA A 17 -10.27 -5.18 3.22
C ALA A 17 -9.70 -6.53 3.67
N VAL A 18 -10.43 -7.59 3.35
CA VAL A 18 -9.98 -8.98 3.47
C VAL A 18 -10.17 -9.73 2.16
N SER A 19 -9.31 -10.71 1.93
CA SER A 19 -9.47 -11.67 0.83
C SER A 19 -9.09 -13.07 1.29
N LEU A 20 -9.74 -14.08 0.74
CA LEU A 20 -9.42 -15.49 0.97
C LEU A 20 -9.02 -16.15 -0.35
N ILE A 21 -7.84 -16.75 -0.32
CA ILE A 21 -7.35 -17.60 -1.41
C ILE A 21 -7.35 -19.04 -0.92
N GLU A 22 -7.97 -19.94 -1.69
CA GLU A 22 -7.98 -21.38 -1.44
C GLU A 22 -7.38 -22.07 -2.67
N ASP A 23 -6.26 -22.79 -2.49
CA ASP A 23 -5.54 -23.50 -3.55
C ASP A 23 -5.28 -22.63 -4.80
N GLY A 24 -4.84 -21.38 -4.59
CA GLY A 24 -4.52 -20.44 -5.65
C GLY A 24 -5.75 -19.74 -6.28
N LYS A 25 -6.96 -19.99 -5.79
CA LYS A 25 -8.19 -19.32 -6.28
C LYS A 25 -8.69 -18.32 -5.26
N ILE A 26 -9.05 -17.12 -5.71
CA ILE A 26 -9.74 -16.13 -4.88
C ILE A 26 -11.17 -16.64 -4.69
N VAL A 27 -11.53 -17.00 -3.45
CA VAL A 27 -12.86 -17.50 -3.10
C VAL A 27 -13.71 -16.46 -2.38
N TYR A 28 -13.08 -15.42 -1.84
CA TYR A 28 -13.76 -14.29 -1.22
C TYR A 28 -12.90 -13.03 -1.24
N ALA A 29 -13.52 -11.87 -1.40
CA ALA A 29 -12.89 -10.56 -1.21
C ALA A 29 -13.95 -9.52 -0.82
N SER A 30 -13.67 -8.70 0.18
CA SER A 30 -14.60 -7.66 0.62
C SER A 30 -13.88 -6.52 1.34
N GLN A 31 -14.38 -5.30 1.18
CA GLN A 31 -13.97 -4.12 1.92
C GLN A 31 -14.83 -3.95 3.18
N GLU A 32 -14.21 -3.46 4.26
CA GLU A 32 -14.90 -3.20 5.54
C GLU A 32 -16.02 -2.17 5.40
N GLU A 33 -15.87 -1.17 4.54
CA GLU A 33 -16.89 -0.13 4.30
C GLU A 33 -18.24 -0.70 3.84
N ARG A 34 -18.27 -1.91 3.24
CA ARG A 34 -19.53 -2.58 2.84
C ARG A 34 -20.37 -2.96 4.05
N PHE A 35 -19.73 -3.19 5.19
CA PHE A 35 -20.35 -3.61 6.45
C PHE A 35 -20.40 -2.48 7.47
N SER A 36 -19.36 -1.67 7.57
CA SER A 36 -19.30 -0.54 8.51
C SER A 36 -20.14 0.67 8.05
N ARG A 37 -20.35 0.81 6.72
CA ARG A 37 -20.96 1.97 6.06
C ARG A 37 -20.16 3.26 6.26
N ILE A 38 -18.89 3.15 6.63
CA ILE A 38 -17.95 4.26 6.76
C ILE A 38 -17.10 4.28 5.50
N LYS A 39 -17.20 5.35 4.70
CA LYS A 39 -16.40 5.50 3.47
C LYS A 39 -14.91 5.60 3.80
N HIS A 40 -14.07 4.81 3.08
CA HIS A 40 -12.62 4.71 3.31
C HIS A 40 -12.28 4.27 4.75
N ASP A 41 -13.05 3.34 5.30
CA ASP A 41 -12.82 2.81 6.65
C ASP A 41 -11.38 2.30 6.78
N GLN A 42 -10.68 2.80 7.81
CA GLN A 42 -9.27 2.48 8.09
C GLN A 42 -9.12 1.43 9.20
N ALA A 43 -10.22 1.13 9.91
CA ALA A 43 -10.17 0.20 11.03
C ALA A 43 -9.74 -1.20 10.60
N PHE A 44 -9.36 -2.04 11.55
CA PHE A 44 -9.16 -3.45 11.26
C PHE A 44 -10.48 -4.06 10.70
N PRO A 45 -10.44 -4.81 9.57
CA PRO A 45 -11.64 -5.25 8.84
C PRO A 45 -12.34 -6.42 9.53
N GLN A 46 -12.82 -6.18 10.75
CA GLN A 46 -13.37 -7.22 11.62
C GLN A 46 -14.71 -7.75 11.13
N LYS A 47 -15.58 -6.87 10.60
CA LYS A 47 -16.88 -7.28 10.08
C LYS A 47 -16.73 -8.07 8.78
N SER A 48 -15.89 -7.58 7.86
CA SER A 48 -15.55 -8.29 6.62
C SER A 48 -14.94 -9.66 6.89
N LEU A 49 -14.06 -9.77 7.91
CA LEU A 49 -13.44 -11.04 8.28
C LEU A 49 -14.46 -12.02 8.87
N ARG A 50 -15.38 -11.55 9.72
CA ARG A 50 -16.47 -12.40 10.22
C ARG A 50 -17.39 -12.89 9.12
N ASP A 51 -17.73 -12.02 8.16
CA ASP A 51 -18.54 -12.40 7.00
C ASP A 51 -17.80 -13.40 6.11
N LEU A 52 -16.50 -13.18 5.84
CA LEU A 52 -15.65 -14.14 5.11
C LEU A 52 -15.69 -15.55 5.73
N LEU A 53 -15.50 -15.64 7.05
CA LEU A 53 -15.50 -16.93 7.76
C LEU A 53 -16.88 -17.58 7.68
N SER A 54 -17.94 -16.81 7.91
CA SER A 54 -19.34 -17.28 7.85
C SER A 54 -19.73 -17.74 6.45
N TYR A 55 -19.45 -16.91 5.42
CA TYR A 55 -19.76 -17.22 4.02
C TYR A 55 -19.11 -18.52 3.54
N ASN A 56 -17.83 -18.71 3.87
CA ASN A 56 -17.08 -19.91 3.48
C ASN A 56 -17.28 -21.09 4.45
N LYS A 57 -18.05 -20.91 5.53
CA LYS A 57 -18.29 -21.94 6.57
C LYS A 57 -16.99 -22.50 7.14
N ILE A 58 -16.04 -21.63 7.44
CA ILE A 58 -14.74 -21.98 8.01
C ILE A 58 -14.48 -21.18 9.29
N GLU A 59 -13.58 -21.69 10.11
CA GLU A 59 -13.05 -21.02 11.30
C GLU A 59 -11.66 -20.45 11.03
N LEU A 60 -11.24 -19.45 11.82
CA LEU A 60 -9.94 -18.79 11.66
C LEU A 60 -8.76 -19.76 11.86
N ASN A 61 -8.92 -20.79 12.72
CA ASN A 61 -7.91 -21.83 12.93
C ASN A 61 -7.64 -22.68 11.67
N GLN A 62 -8.59 -22.74 10.73
CA GLN A 62 -8.48 -23.46 9.44
C GLN A 62 -7.74 -22.65 8.35
N ILE A 63 -7.35 -21.40 8.64
CA ILE A 63 -6.47 -20.60 7.80
C ILE A 63 -5.03 -21.06 8.05
N ASP A 64 -4.27 -21.33 6.98
CA ASP A 64 -2.88 -21.76 7.08
C ASP A 64 -1.92 -20.55 7.18
N TYR A 65 -2.19 -19.46 6.46
CA TYR A 65 -1.40 -18.23 6.47
C TYR A 65 -2.28 -17.00 6.50
N VAL A 66 -1.87 -16.01 7.28
CA VAL A 66 -2.43 -14.65 7.26
C VAL A 66 -1.35 -13.72 6.74
N VAL A 67 -1.66 -12.93 5.72
CA VAL A 67 -0.69 -12.05 5.07
C VAL A 67 -1.18 -10.61 5.15
N PHE A 68 -0.39 -9.76 5.77
CA PHE A 68 -0.59 -8.31 5.78
C PHE A 68 0.17 -7.67 4.61
N PHE A 69 -0.43 -6.67 3.96
CA PHE A 69 -0.02 -6.16 2.65
C PHE A 69 1.27 -5.32 2.65
N GLU A 70 1.83 -4.96 3.81
CA GLU A 70 3.03 -4.13 3.92
C GLU A 70 3.91 -4.54 5.10
N LYS A 71 5.18 -4.08 5.12
CA LYS A 71 6.15 -4.29 6.21
C LYS A 71 6.27 -3.02 7.06
N PRO A 72 5.58 -2.91 8.19
CA PRO A 72 5.52 -1.68 9.00
C PRO A 72 6.90 -1.22 9.50
N PHE A 73 7.80 -2.15 9.83
CA PHE A 73 9.15 -1.82 10.29
C PHE A 73 9.99 -1.09 9.24
N LEU A 74 9.91 -1.51 7.97
CA LEU A 74 10.62 -0.82 6.88
C LEU A 74 10.07 0.59 6.64
N LYS A 75 8.76 0.78 6.81
CA LYS A 75 8.17 2.13 6.79
C LYS A 75 8.69 3.01 7.91
N PHE A 76 8.80 2.46 9.11
CA PHE A 76 9.35 3.19 10.26
C PHE A 76 10.83 3.54 10.04
N GLU A 77 11.64 2.59 9.58
CA GLU A 77 13.04 2.80 9.20
C GLU A 77 13.19 3.97 8.23
N ARG A 78 12.45 3.99 7.13
CA ARG A 78 12.46 5.10 6.18
C ARG A 78 12.16 6.45 6.84
N LEU A 79 11.17 6.52 7.72
CA LEU A 79 10.81 7.77 8.40
C LEU A 79 11.96 8.28 9.27
N VAL A 80 12.64 7.40 10.00
CA VAL A 80 13.80 7.73 10.83
C VAL A 80 14.99 8.15 9.97
N GLU A 81 15.33 7.39 8.94
CA GLU A 81 16.44 7.70 8.04
C GLU A 81 16.22 9.02 7.29
N THR A 82 14.98 9.25 6.82
CA THR A 82 14.63 10.52 6.16
C THR A 82 14.84 11.70 7.12
N TYR A 83 14.43 11.57 8.38
CA TYR A 83 14.68 12.63 9.35
C TYR A 83 16.17 12.84 9.59
N LEU A 84 16.94 11.77 9.82
CA LEU A 84 18.39 11.86 10.05
C LEU A 84 19.12 12.50 8.88
N ALA A 85 18.70 12.22 7.64
CA ALA A 85 19.29 12.81 6.43
C ALA A 85 19.08 14.34 6.33
N PHE A 86 18.01 14.87 6.94
CA PHE A 86 17.66 16.30 6.88
C PHE A 86 17.82 17.03 8.22
N ALA A 87 18.26 16.35 9.27
CA ALA A 87 18.42 16.97 10.58
C ALA A 87 19.39 18.19 10.51
N PRO A 88 19.12 19.25 11.32
CA PRO A 88 18.04 19.40 12.31
C PRO A 88 16.71 19.93 11.73
N ARG A 89 16.59 20.03 10.39
CA ARG A 89 15.36 20.52 9.74
C ARG A 89 14.20 19.58 10.02
N GLY A 90 13.02 20.13 10.34
CA GLY A 90 11.82 19.33 10.61
C GLY A 90 11.78 18.67 11.99
N ILE A 91 12.65 19.05 12.95
CA ILE A 91 12.71 18.47 14.28
C ILE A 91 11.37 18.56 15.03
N LYS A 92 10.66 19.67 14.92
CA LYS A 92 9.35 19.84 15.58
C LYS A 92 8.32 18.86 15.04
N GLN A 93 8.26 18.70 13.71
CA GLN A 93 7.37 17.76 13.04
C GLN A 93 7.73 16.32 13.39
N PHE A 94 9.03 16.00 13.41
CA PHE A 94 9.52 14.68 13.81
C PHE A 94 9.15 14.34 15.24
N LEU A 95 9.40 15.24 16.20
CA LEU A 95 9.08 15.03 17.62
C LEU A 95 7.56 14.89 17.85
N SER A 96 6.73 15.61 17.10
CA SER A 96 5.27 15.49 17.21
C SER A 96 4.72 14.21 16.58
N ALA A 97 5.34 13.73 15.49
CA ALA A 97 4.91 12.53 14.77
C ALA A 97 5.46 11.23 15.38
N MET A 98 6.65 11.27 16.00
CA MET A 98 7.34 10.09 16.49
C MET A 98 6.52 9.24 17.49
N PRO A 99 5.83 9.80 18.49
CA PRO A 99 5.00 9.00 19.40
C PRO A 99 3.89 8.25 18.70
N ILE A 100 3.28 8.88 17.68
CA ILE A 100 2.21 8.30 16.86
C ILE A 100 2.79 7.15 16.03
N TRP A 101 3.92 7.37 15.33
CA TRP A 101 4.55 6.37 14.50
C TRP A 101 5.09 5.18 15.28
N LEU A 102 5.67 5.42 16.45
CA LEU A 102 6.07 4.34 17.36
C LEU A 102 4.85 3.47 17.71
N LYS A 103 3.75 4.10 18.14
CA LYS A 103 2.53 3.37 18.48
C LYS A 103 1.94 2.63 17.28
N GLU A 104 1.80 3.28 16.14
CA GLU A 104 1.11 2.72 14.98
C GLU A 104 1.95 1.74 14.18
N LYS A 105 3.27 1.92 14.10
CA LYS A 105 4.12 1.10 13.21
C LYS A 105 4.88 0.01 13.95
N LEU A 106 5.44 0.28 15.12
CA LEU A 106 6.15 -0.74 15.89
C LEU A 106 5.20 -1.75 16.53
N PHE A 107 4.03 -1.30 16.99
CA PHE A 107 3.04 -2.19 17.62
C PHE A 107 2.01 -2.76 16.65
N MET A 108 2.08 -2.46 15.34
CA MET A 108 1.11 -2.93 14.36
C MET A 108 0.98 -4.46 14.33
N LYS A 109 2.09 -5.19 14.42
CA LYS A 109 2.05 -6.66 14.50
C LYS A 109 1.21 -7.12 15.69
N LYS A 110 1.42 -6.52 16.86
CA LYS A 110 0.67 -6.83 18.08
C LYS A 110 -0.80 -6.48 17.90
N GLU A 111 -1.10 -5.30 17.35
CA GLU A 111 -2.48 -4.86 17.10
C GLU A 111 -3.22 -5.85 16.17
N ILE A 112 -2.60 -6.28 15.07
CA ILE A 112 -3.19 -7.28 14.18
C ILE A 112 -3.47 -8.58 14.92
N ILE A 113 -2.52 -9.08 15.72
CA ILE A 113 -2.67 -10.28 16.53
C ILE A 113 -3.81 -10.14 17.53
N ASP A 114 -3.87 -9.01 18.24
CA ASP A 114 -4.92 -8.74 19.23
C ASP A 114 -6.32 -8.70 18.56
N GLN A 115 -6.42 -8.13 17.35
CA GLN A 115 -7.67 -8.12 16.59
C GLN A 115 -8.08 -9.53 16.11
N LEU A 116 -7.13 -10.33 15.66
CA LEU A 116 -7.37 -11.73 15.26
C LEU A 116 -7.78 -12.59 16.47
N LYS A 117 -7.16 -12.37 17.64
CA LYS A 117 -7.51 -13.05 18.90
C LYS A 117 -8.89 -12.68 19.44
N LYS A 118 -9.49 -11.55 19.03
CA LYS A 118 -10.90 -11.25 19.32
C LYS A 118 -11.88 -12.13 18.55
N ILE A 119 -11.42 -12.79 17.47
CA ILE A 119 -12.21 -13.70 16.64
C ILE A 119 -11.94 -15.14 17.04
N ASP A 120 -10.66 -15.50 17.20
CA ASP A 120 -10.22 -16.81 17.70
C ASP A 120 -9.15 -16.59 18.77
N HIS A 121 -9.51 -16.82 20.03
CA HIS A 121 -8.61 -16.62 21.18
C HIS A 121 -7.31 -17.44 21.08
N ASN A 122 -7.36 -18.58 20.41
CA ASN A 122 -6.23 -19.47 20.23
C ASN A 122 -5.47 -19.24 18.92
N PHE A 123 -5.63 -18.07 18.26
CA PHE A 123 -4.94 -17.78 17.01
C PHE A 123 -3.43 -17.96 17.14
N ASP A 124 -2.85 -18.79 16.28
CA ASP A 124 -1.39 -19.00 16.20
C ASP A 124 -0.72 -17.83 15.49
N GLU A 125 0.02 -17.02 16.24
CA GLU A 125 0.73 -15.84 15.76
C GLU A 125 1.79 -16.13 14.68
N LYS A 126 2.27 -17.39 14.60
CA LYS A 126 3.24 -17.83 13.57
C LYS A 126 2.65 -17.85 12.17
N LYS A 127 1.32 -17.88 12.05
CA LYS A 127 0.62 -17.80 10.78
C LYS A 127 0.65 -16.39 10.16
N LEU A 128 0.94 -15.34 10.96
CA LEU A 128 0.96 -13.95 10.49
C LEU A 128 2.27 -13.65 9.77
N ASN A 129 2.15 -13.25 8.52
CA ASN A 129 3.23 -12.86 7.63
C ASN A 129 3.01 -11.44 7.10
N PHE A 130 4.08 -10.80 6.61
CA PHE A 130 4.07 -9.46 6.03
C PHE A 130 4.66 -9.52 4.63
N SER A 131 3.96 -8.97 3.65
CA SER A 131 4.45 -8.80 2.29
C SER A 131 5.08 -7.41 2.13
N GLU A 132 5.95 -7.23 1.14
CA GLU A 132 6.38 -5.89 0.73
C GLU A 132 5.28 -5.20 -0.06
N HIS A 133 5.11 -3.90 0.12
CA HIS A 133 4.02 -3.11 -0.45
C HIS A 133 3.98 -3.21 -1.98
N HIS A 134 5.10 -2.94 -2.66
CA HIS A 134 5.18 -3.03 -4.12
C HIS A 134 5.08 -4.47 -4.64
N PHE A 135 5.52 -5.45 -3.85
CA PHE A 135 5.31 -6.86 -4.18
C PHE A 135 3.82 -7.23 -4.07
N SER A 136 3.11 -6.69 -3.08
CA SER A 136 1.65 -6.86 -2.95
C SER A 136 0.90 -6.25 -4.14
N HIS A 137 1.28 -5.05 -4.58
CA HIS A 137 0.73 -4.43 -5.80
C HIS A 137 1.00 -5.29 -7.03
N ALA A 138 2.24 -5.72 -7.25
CA ALA A 138 2.61 -6.55 -8.39
C ALA A 138 1.83 -7.88 -8.39
N SER A 139 1.68 -8.50 -7.22
CA SER A 139 0.94 -9.74 -7.03
C SER A 139 -0.54 -9.58 -7.36
N SER A 140 -1.16 -8.48 -6.90
CA SER A 140 -2.58 -8.20 -7.14
C SER A 140 -2.91 -7.96 -8.62
N ALA A 141 -1.94 -7.47 -9.39
CA ALA A 141 -2.09 -7.28 -10.83
C ALA A 141 -1.81 -8.56 -11.64
N PHE A 142 -0.74 -9.26 -11.32
CA PHE A 142 -0.25 -10.37 -12.14
C PHE A 142 -1.01 -11.68 -11.93
N PHE A 143 -1.16 -12.15 -10.71
CA PHE A 143 -1.74 -13.48 -10.46
C PHE A 143 -3.21 -13.63 -10.89
N PRO A 144 -4.09 -12.61 -10.78
CA PRO A 144 -5.44 -12.71 -11.34
C PRO A 144 -5.50 -12.49 -12.86
N SER A 145 -4.40 -12.05 -13.50
CA SER A 145 -4.36 -11.78 -14.93
C SER A 145 -4.31 -13.09 -15.74
N PRO A 146 -4.67 -13.07 -17.03
CA PRO A 146 -4.55 -14.22 -17.91
C PRO A 146 -3.12 -14.49 -18.39
N PHE A 147 -2.15 -13.65 -18.03
CA PHE A 147 -0.79 -13.72 -18.56
C PHE A 147 0.07 -14.71 -17.77
N LYS A 148 0.74 -15.62 -18.47
CA LYS A 148 1.77 -16.48 -17.87
C LYS A 148 3.10 -15.73 -17.68
N ASN A 149 3.40 -14.83 -18.61
CA ASN A 149 4.59 -13.99 -18.59
C ASN A 149 4.18 -12.54 -18.82
N ALA A 150 4.66 -11.62 -17.98
CA ALA A 150 4.37 -10.21 -18.11
C ALA A 150 5.45 -9.33 -17.49
N ILE A 151 5.59 -8.12 -18.02
CA ILE A 151 6.22 -7.02 -17.30
C ILE A 151 5.14 -6.39 -16.41
N ILE A 152 5.46 -6.19 -15.13
CA ILE A 152 4.56 -5.63 -14.15
C ILE A 152 5.14 -4.27 -13.75
N PHE A 153 4.34 -3.22 -13.92
CA PHE A 153 4.70 -1.87 -13.53
C PHE A 153 3.82 -1.45 -12.34
N THR A 154 4.45 -0.97 -11.28
CA THR A 154 3.75 -0.40 -10.12
C THR A 154 4.21 1.02 -9.90
N ALA A 155 3.27 1.93 -9.62
CA ALA A 155 3.55 3.32 -9.27
C ALA A 155 2.62 3.74 -8.13
N ASP A 156 3.20 4.30 -7.08
CA ASP A 156 2.50 4.65 -5.85
C ASP A 156 2.99 5.99 -5.31
N GLY A 157 2.36 6.49 -4.26
CA GLY A 157 2.88 7.60 -3.47
C GLY A 157 4.19 7.21 -2.83
N VAL A 158 4.14 6.25 -1.95
CA VAL A 158 5.31 5.58 -1.37
C VAL A 158 4.90 4.33 -0.60
N GLY A 159 5.54 3.20 -0.92
CA GLY A 159 5.48 1.97 -0.13
C GLY A 159 6.36 2.03 1.12
N GLU A 160 7.18 1.01 1.34
CA GLU A 160 8.22 1.11 2.37
C GLU A 160 9.28 2.13 1.93
N TRP A 161 9.97 1.86 0.84
CA TRP A 161 10.94 2.74 0.19
C TRP A 161 10.57 3.01 -1.26
N ALA A 162 10.16 1.97 -1.98
CA ALA A 162 9.82 2.04 -3.38
C ALA A 162 8.61 2.94 -3.62
N THR A 163 8.69 3.77 -4.66
CA THR A 163 7.62 4.62 -5.18
C THR A 163 7.17 4.16 -6.56
N THR A 164 8.08 3.48 -7.27
CA THR A 164 7.84 2.89 -8.58
C THR A 164 8.65 1.63 -8.68
N SER A 165 8.09 0.56 -9.22
CA SER A 165 8.84 -0.65 -9.50
C SER A 165 8.49 -1.29 -10.83
N VAL A 166 9.44 -2.00 -11.40
CA VAL A 166 9.27 -2.86 -12.58
C VAL A 166 9.65 -4.27 -12.19
N ALA A 167 8.71 -5.19 -12.37
CA ALA A 167 8.90 -6.60 -12.08
C ALA A 167 8.66 -7.45 -13.33
N ILE A 168 9.16 -8.68 -13.31
CA ILE A 168 8.83 -9.72 -14.28
C ILE A 168 8.03 -10.79 -13.57
N GLY A 169 6.84 -11.05 -14.08
CA GLY A 169 6.02 -12.20 -13.73
C GLY A 169 6.32 -13.36 -14.68
N ASP A 170 6.52 -14.54 -14.12
CA ASP A 170 6.74 -15.78 -14.87
C ASP A 170 6.00 -16.92 -14.16
N ASN A 171 4.89 -17.38 -14.75
CA ASN A 171 3.99 -18.40 -14.21
C ASN A 171 3.52 -18.07 -12.77
N ASN A 172 4.15 -18.66 -11.75
CA ASN A 172 3.80 -18.47 -10.34
C ASN A 172 4.88 -17.66 -9.57
N LYS A 173 5.76 -16.96 -10.29
CA LYS A 173 6.85 -16.19 -9.69
C LYS A 173 6.82 -14.75 -10.15
N ILE A 174 7.16 -13.85 -9.24
CA ILE A 174 7.38 -12.44 -9.51
C ILE A 174 8.79 -12.09 -9.05
N LYS A 175 9.53 -11.39 -9.90
CA LYS A 175 10.86 -10.87 -9.57
C LYS A 175 10.94 -9.39 -9.86
N ILE A 176 11.06 -8.57 -8.83
CA ILE A 176 11.32 -7.13 -8.97
C ILE A 176 12.70 -6.95 -9.60
N LYS A 177 12.79 -6.12 -10.63
CA LYS A 177 14.00 -5.90 -11.43
C LYS A 177 14.60 -4.52 -11.23
N LYS A 178 13.74 -3.51 -11.11
CA LYS A 178 14.16 -2.11 -10.92
C LYS A 178 13.17 -1.42 -9.99
N GLU A 179 13.69 -0.47 -9.22
CA GLU A 179 12.89 0.36 -8.33
C GLU A 179 13.40 1.81 -8.38
N ILE A 180 12.47 2.72 -8.19
CA ILE A 180 12.74 4.11 -7.85
C ILE A 180 12.24 4.31 -6.43
N ASN A 181 13.10 4.83 -5.57
CA ASN A 181 12.82 4.98 -4.15
C ASN A 181 12.48 6.43 -3.79
N PHE A 182 11.81 6.58 -2.66
CA PHE A 182 11.60 7.86 -2.01
C PHE A 182 12.95 8.62 -1.87
N PRO A 183 13.00 9.95 -2.13
CA PRO A 183 11.86 10.86 -2.31
C PRO A 183 11.34 10.98 -3.75
N ASN A 184 11.86 10.24 -4.72
CA ASN A 184 11.46 10.36 -6.12
C ASN A 184 10.13 9.61 -6.35
N SER A 185 9.03 10.34 -6.47
CA SER A 185 7.69 9.77 -6.59
C SER A 185 6.79 10.58 -7.51
N LEU A 186 6.23 9.92 -8.54
CA LEU A 186 5.17 10.49 -9.37
C LEU A 186 3.85 10.59 -8.59
N GLY A 187 3.56 9.61 -7.75
CA GLY A 187 2.35 9.62 -6.91
C GLY A 187 2.34 10.80 -5.95
N LEU A 188 3.46 11.10 -5.28
CA LEU A 188 3.56 12.29 -4.42
C LEU A 188 3.50 13.60 -5.22
N LEU A 189 4.06 13.65 -6.42
CA LEU A 189 3.91 14.79 -7.31
C LEU A 189 2.44 15.00 -7.70
N TYR A 190 1.74 13.91 -8.02
CA TYR A 190 0.30 13.95 -8.33
C TYR A 190 -0.53 14.39 -7.11
N SER A 191 -0.21 13.91 -5.92
CA SER A 191 -0.84 14.34 -4.67
C SER A 191 -0.58 15.82 -4.37
N ALA A 192 0.60 16.35 -4.68
CA ALA A 192 0.89 17.77 -4.55
C ALA A 192 -0.02 18.63 -5.45
N PHE A 193 -0.25 18.21 -6.71
CA PHE A 193 -1.22 18.87 -7.59
C PHE A 193 -2.66 18.70 -7.09
N THR A 194 -3.01 17.54 -6.56
CA THR A 194 -4.33 17.30 -5.96
C THR A 194 -4.60 18.29 -4.84
N TYR A 195 -3.62 18.48 -3.95
CA TYR A 195 -3.70 19.47 -2.88
C TYR A 195 -3.78 20.92 -3.41
N TYR A 196 -2.93 21.25 -4.38
CA TYR A 196 -2.88 22.61 -4.96
C TYR A 196 -4.22 23.03 -5.59
N ILE A 197 -4.94 22.09 -6.21
CA ILE A 197 -6.27 22.35 -6.81
C ILE A 197 -7.39 22.36 -5.74
N GLY A 198 -7.08 22.12 -4.46
CA GLY A 198 -8.02 22.20 -3.35
C GLY A 198 -8.73 20.87 -3.03
N PHE A 199 -8.28 19.75 -3.58
CA PHE A 199 -8.79 18.43 -3.19
C PHE A 199 -8.02 17.87 -2.01
N LYS A 200 -8.68 17.03 -1.23
CA LYS A 200 -8.05 16.33 -0.10
C LYS A 200 -7.14 15.21 -0.60
N VAL A 201 -5.86 15.23 -0.22
CA VAL A 201 -4.90 14.17 -0.52
C VAL A 201 -5.33 12.82 0.11
N ASN A 202 -4.97 11.72 -0.52
CA ASN A 202 -5.34 10.33 -0.21
C ASN A 202 -6.84 10.00 -0.39
N SER A 203 -7.64 10.95 -0.87
CA SER A 203 -9.05 10.72 -1.16
C SER A 203 -9.60 11.64 -2.26
N GLY A 204 -8.75 12.40 -2.92
CA GLY A 204 -9.13 13.35 -3.96
C GLY A 204 -8.41 13.20 -5.28
N GLU A 205 -7.40 12.31 -5.34
CA GLU A 205 -6.64 12.03 -6.56
C GLU A 205 -7.54 11.57 -7.71
N TYR A 206 -8.54 10.73 -7.42
CA TYR A 206 -9.51 10.29 -8.43
C TYR A 206 -10.43 11.45 -8.92
N LYS A 207 -10.65 12.47 -8.08
CA LYS A 207 -11.42 13.66 -8.49
C LYS A 207 -10.61 14.51 -9.46
N LEU A 208 -9.30 14.67 -9.21
CA LEU A 208 -8.39 15.32 -10.15
C LEU A 208 -8.34 14.56 -11.48
N MET A 209 -8.25 13.23 -11.43
CA MET A 209 -8.32 12.38 -12.62
C MET A 209 -9.64 12.57 -13.38
N GLY A 210 -10.77 12.62 -12.68
CA GLY A 210 -12.09 12.85 -13.28
C GLY A 210 -12.27 14.27 -13.85
N LEU A 211 -11.55 15.26 -13.31
CA LEU A 211 -11.57 16.64 -13.80
C LEU A 211 -10.70 16.83 -15.05
N ALA A 212 -9.63 16.07 -15.19
CA ALA A 212 -8.63 16.22 -16.26
C ALA A 212 -9.21 16.22 -17.69
N PRO A 213 -10.19 15.37 -18.06
CA PRO A 213 -10.78 15.36 -19.40
C PRO A 213 -11.49 16.66 -19.81
N PHE A 214 -11.88 17.48 -18.84
CA PHE A 214 -12.55 18.78 -19.12
C PHE A 214 -11.53 19.91 -19.39
N GLY A 215 -10.23 19.64 -19.21
CA GLY A 215 -9.14 20.58 -19.43
C GLY A 215 -8.35 20.32 -20.71
N LYS A 216 -7.31 21.15 -20.91
CA LYS A 216 -6.30 20.96 -21.95
C LYS A 216 -4.91 20.89 -21.30
N PRO A 217 -3.97 20.04 -21.79
CA PRO A 217 -2.66 19.81 -21.17
C PRO A 217 -1.67 20.95 -21.48
N ILE A 218 -2.08 22.20 -21.29
CA ILE A 218 -1.29 23.39 -21.62
C ILE A 218 -0.03 23.57 -20.76
N TYR A 219 0.00 22.98 -19.55
CA TYR A 219 1.11 23.06 -18.61
C TYR A 219 2.10 21.89 -18.70
N SER A 220 1.90 20.93 -19.61
CA SER A 220 2.74 19.71 -19.68
C SER A 220 4.22 20.01 -19.84
N ARG A 221 4.56 21.01 -20.71
CA ARG A 221 5.96 21.42 -20.91
C ARG A 221 6.53 22.09 -19.67
N LEU A 222 5.78 23.03 -19.06
CA LEU A 222 6.19 23.73 -17.85
C LEU A 222 6.49 22.76 -16.69
N ILE A 223 5.64 21.74 -16.53
CA ILE A 223 5.82 20.70 -15.50
C ILE A 223 7.08 19.87 -15.80
N LYS A 224 7.26 19.43 -17.04
CA LYS A 224 8.43 18.63 -17.43
C LYS A 224 9.74 19.42 -17.29
N ASP A 225 9.74 20.70 -17.64
CA ASP A 225 10.95 21.51 -17.63
C ASP A 225 11.34 21.97 -16.21
N ASN A 226 10.39 22.06 -15.26
CA ASN A 226 10.63 22.67 -13.95
C ASN A 226 10.40 21.74 -12.75
N LEU A 227 9.56 20.73 -12.87
CA LEU A 227 9.13 19.91 -11.72
C LEU A 227 9.58 18.45 -11.78
N ILE A 228 10.01 17.96 -12.95
CA ILE A 228 10.43 16.57 -13.09
C ILE A 228 11.55 16.44 -14.13
N ASP A 229 12.64 15.81 -13.75
CA ASP A 229 13.72 15.42 -14.65
C ASP A 229 13.50 13.97 -15.07
N ILE A 230 13.20 13.72 -16.35
CA ILE A 230 12.96 12.40 -16.93
C ILE A 230 14.18 12.00 -17.75
N LYS A 231 14.76 10.86 -17.43
CA LYS A 231 15.92 10.30 -18.11
C LYS A 231 15.53 9.42 -19.30
N SER A 232 16.47 9.20 -20.19
CA SER A 232 16.29 8.37 -21.40
C SER A 232 16.00 6.89 -21.08
N ASP A 233 16.41 6.40 -19.91
CA ASP A 233 16.16 5.05 -19.45
C ASP A 233 14.80 4.88 -18.75
N GLY A 234 13.98 5.95 -18.73
CA GLY A 234 12.66 5.98 -18.09
C GLY A 234 12.70 6.27 -16.59
N SER A 235 13.88 6.41 -15.98
CA SER A 235 13.97 6.88 -14.61
C SER A 235 13.61 8.37 -14.52
N PHE A 236 13.19 8.81 -13.34
CA PHE A 236 12.79 10.20 -13.13
C PHE A 236 13.17 10.69 -11.73
N ARG A 237 13.28 12.01 -11.62
CA ARG A 237 13.53 12.69 -10.36
C ARG A 237 12.69 13.97 -10.29
N PRO A 238 11.73 14.08 -9.35
CA PRO A 238 11.06 15.35 -9.10
C PRO A 238 12.05 16.41 -8.60
N VAL A 239 12.01 17.58 -9.21
CA VAL A 239 12.98 18.68 -8.94
C VAL A 239 12.60 19.49 -7.70
N SER A 240 11.35 19.41 -7.26
CA SER A 240 10.75 20.29 -6.22
C SER A 240 11.41 20.23 -4.84
N TYR A 241 12.15 19.16 -4.52
CA TYR A 241 12.82 19.05 -3.21
C TYR A 241 14.15 19.77 -3.10
N THR A 242 14.73 20.23 -4.20
CA THR A 242 16.05 20.89 -4.19
C THR A 242 16.00 22.42 -4.28
N HIS A 243 14.87 23.01 -4.68
CA HIS A 243 14.77 24.45 -4.98
C HIS A 243 13.73 25.22 -4.16
N LEU A 244 12.93 24.58 -3.30
CA LEU A 244 12.12 25.29 -2.33
C LEU A 244 12.95 25.63 -1.09
N ARG A 245 13.82 26.63 -1.27
CA ARG A 245 14.44 27.38 -0.18
C ARG A 245 13.57 28.57 0.20
#